data_a2f389058c2a353d262427c883860bb5
#
_entry.id   a2f389058c2a353d262427c883860bb5
#
_cell.length_a   1.000
_cell.length_b   1.000
_cell.length_c   1.000
_cell.angle_alpha   90.00
_cell.angle_beta   90.00
_cell.angle_gamma   90.00
#
_symmetry.space_group_name_H-M   'P 1'
#
loop_
_entity.id
_entity.type
_entity.pdbx_description
1 polymer ?
#
loop_
_entity_poly.entity_id
_entity_poly.type
_entity_poly.pdbx_seq_one_letter_code
_entity_poly.pdbx_strand_id
1 'polypeptide(L)'
;MSSIHVAVLLTVYNRKKQTLRCLSDLYKQTLPDNTNFEVFLTDDGCTDGTAEAIHKEFPNVHIIQGNGTLFWNRGMWTAWNAASKAREFEYYLWLNDDTFTYPTMIKELLN
;
A
#
# COMPACT_ATOMS: atom_id res chain seq x y z
N MET A 1 6.85 24.84 -6.74
CA MET A 1 7.58 23.57 -6.66
C MET A 1 6.63 22.41 -6.92
N SER A 2 7.08 21.44 -7.68
CA SER A 2 6.28 20.25 -7.94
C SER A 2 6.27 19.32 -6.73
N SER A 3 5.11 18.72 -6.49
CA SER A 3 4.96 17.71 -5.44
C SER A 3 5.32 16.33 -5.99
N ILE A 4 5.86 15.48 -5.13
CA ILE A 4 6.14 14.09 -5.48
C ILE A 4 5.07 13.23 -4.84
N HIS A 5 4.34 12.49 -5.67
CA HIS A 5 3.30 11.57 -5.23
C HIS A 5 3.73 10.14 -5.50
N VAL A 6 3.73 9.32 -4.46
CA VAL A 6 4.13 7.91 -4.54
C VAL A 6 2.90 7.03 -4.31
N ALA A 7 2.69 6.07 -5.19
CA ALA A 7 1.68 5.03 -4.98
C ALA A 7 2.36 3.82 -4.37
N VAL A 8 1.91 3.41 -3.19
CA VAL A 8 2.40 2.19 -2.53
C VAL A 8 1.39 1.09 -2.81
N LEU A 9 1.85 0.00 -3.38
CA LEU A 9 1.00 -1.09 -3.86
C LEU A 9 1.24 -2.33 -3.03
N LEU A 10 0.13 -2.92 -2.54
CA LEU A 10 0.17 -4.17 -1.75
C LEU A 10 -0.91 -5.13 -2.24
N THR A 11 -0.65 -6.42 -2.04
CA THR A 11 -1.66 -7.47 -2.15
C THR A 11 -1.64 -8.27 -0.87
N VAL A 12 -2.81 -8.51 -0.28
CA VAL A 12 -2.91 -9.22 0.99
C VAL A 12 -3.89 -10.38 0.89
N TYR A 13 -3.57 -11.47 1.61
CA TYR A 13 -4.46 -12.62 1.75
C TYR A 13 -4.25 -13.23 3.13
N ASN A 14 -5.22 -13.04 4.01
CA ASN A 14 -5.25 -13.64 5.36
C ASN A 14 -3.96 -13.46 6.17
N ARG A 15 -3.41 -12.24 6.13
CA ARG A 15 -2.24 -11.85 6.92
C ARG A 15 -2.51 -10.57 7.68
N LYS A 16 -3.61 -10.56 8.42
CA LYS A 16 -4.10 -9.37 9.12
C LYS A 16 -3.02 -8.71 10.00
N LYS A 17 -2.37 -9.50 10.84
CA LYS A 17 -1.40 -8.98 11.79
C LYS A 17 -0.19 -8.36 11.09
N GLN A 18 0.37 -9.08 10.12
CA GLN A 18 1.52 -8.61 9.35
C GLN A 18 1.17 -7.39 8.52
N THR A 19 -0.02 -7.38 7.92
CA THR A 19 -0.48 -6.26 7.09
C THR A 19 -0.65 -5.00 7.93
N LEU A 20 -1.29 -5.09 9.09
CA LEU A 20 -1.47 -3.94 9.97
C LEU A 20 -0.14 -3.38 10.43
N ARG A 21 0.82 -4.25 10.74
CA ARG A 21 2.15 -3.81 11.13
C ARG A 21 2.88 -3.13 9.98
N CYS A 22 2.79 -3.71 8.79
CA CYS A 22 3.39 -3.11 7.59
C CYS A 22 2.85 -1.71 7.34
N LEU A 23 1.53 -1.54 7.42
CA LEU A 23 0.89 -0.24 7.25
C LEU A 23 1.29 0.73 8.36
N SER A 24 1.35 0.26 9.60
CA SER A 24 1.77 1.09 10.72
C SER A 24 3.19 1.63 10.51
N ASP A 25 4.12 0.77 10.09
CA ASP A 25 5.50 1.19 9.80
C ASP A 25 5.53 2.16 8.62
N LEU A 26 4.72 1.91 7.60
CA LEU A 26 4.66 2.76 6.41
C LEU A 26 4.19 4.17 6.76
N TYR A 27 3.16 4.30 7.59
CA TYR A 27 2.62 5.61 7.97
C TYR A 27 3.50 6.34 8.99
N LYS A 28 4.56 5.71 9.48
CA LYS A 28 5.57 6.36 10.33
C LYS A 28 6.76 6.85 9.53
N GLN A 29 6.71 6.78 8.21
CA GLN A 29 7.83 7.20 7.37
C GLN A 29 8.11 8.69 7.50
N THR A 30 9.40 9.04 7.58
CA THR A 30 9.86 10.40 7.42
C THR A 30 10.02 10.68 5.93
N LEU A 31 9.27 11.63 5.41
CA LEU A 31 9.24 11.91 3.99
C LEU A 31 10.06 13.16 3.65
N PRO A 32 10.66 13.22 2.45
CA PRO A 32 11.24 14.46 1.95
C PRO A 32 10.17 15.53 1.81
N ASP A 33 10.59 16.79 1.76
CA ASP A 33 9.68 17.91 1.54
C ASP A 33 8.91 17.72 0.22
N ASN A 34 7.65 18.13 0.22
CA ASN A 34 6.76 18.03 -0.95
C ASN A 34 6.53 16.60 -1.43
N THR A 35 6.73 15.64 -0.56
CA THR A 35 6.51 14.21 -0.88
C THR A 35 5.34 13.68 -0.06
N ASN A 36 4.45 12.97 -0.73
CA ASN A 36 3.38 12.24 -0.04
C ASN A 36 3.18 10.89 -0.72
N PHE A 37 2.42 10.02 -0.07
CA PHE A 37 2.10 8.73 -0.66
C PHE A 37 0.64 8.38 -0.42
N GLU A 38 0.11 7.53 -1.28
CA GLU A 38 -1.19 6.89 -1.11
C GLU A 38 -1.01 5.39 -1.24
N VAL A 39 -1.77 4.63 -0.46
CA VAL A 39 -1.69 3.17 -0.46
C VAL A 39 -2.87 2.60 -1.24
N PHE A 40 -2.58 1.74 -2.21
CA PHE A 40 -3.57 0.98 -2.96
C PHE A 40 -3.32 -0.49 -2.66
N LEU A 41 -4.29 -1.13 -2.02
CA LEU A 41 -4.14 -2.47 -1.47
C LEU A 41 -5.22 -3.37 -2.05
N THR A 42 -4.80 -4.47 -2.68
CA THR A 42 -5.73 -5.49 -3.14
C THR A 42 -5.96 -6.49 -2.01
N ASP A 43 -7.22 -6.58 -1.56
CA ASP A 43 -7.67 -7.60 -0.63
C ASP A 43 -8.12 -8.80 -1.46
N ASP A 44 -7.27 -9.81 -1.57
CA ASP A 44 -7.54 -10.96 -2.43
C ASP A 44 -8.33 -12.05 -1.70
N GLY A 45 -9.52 -11.67 -1.23
CA GLY A 45 -10.45 -12.62 -0.63
C GLY A 45 -10.16 -12.95 0.83
N CYS A 46 -9.66 -11.98 1.61
CA CYS A 46 -9.39 -12.18 3.04
C CYS A 46 -10.66 -12.56 3.79
N THR A 47 -10.53 -13.54 4.69
CA THR A 47 -11.62 -14.01 5.56
C THR A 47 -11.32 -13.78 7.03
N ASP A 48 -10.19 -13.18 7.36
CA ASP A 48 -9.74 -12.99 8.75
C ASP A 48 -10.05 -11.59 9.30
N GLY A 49 -10.82 -10.78 8.56
CA GLY A 49 -11.15 -9.43 8.97
C GLY A 49 -10.09 -8.39 8.66
N THR A 50 -9.17 -8.70 7.76
CA THR A 50 -8.09 -7.77 7.38
C THR A 50 -8.63 -6.45 6.84
N ALA A 51 -9.55 -6.49 5.88
CA ALA A 51 -10.08 -5.28 5.25
C ALA A 51 -10.78 -4.38 6.26
N GLU A 52 -11.59 -4.95 7.14
CA GLU A 52 -12.31 -4.19 8.17
C GLU A 52 -11.33 -3.52 9.13
N ALA A 53 -10.28 -4.24 9.54
CA ALA A 53 -9.28 -3.70 10.44
C ALA A 53 -8.48 -2.56 9.79
N ILE A 54 -8.14 -2.71 8.51
CA ILE A 54 -7.44 -1.66 7.77
C ILE A 54 -8.32 -0.42 7.66
N HIS A 55 -9.58 -0.60 7.30
CA HIS A 55 -10.51 0.51 7.15
C HIS A 55 -10.67 1.29 8.46
N LYS A 56 -10.68 0.58 9.58
CA LYS A 56 -10.81 1.18 10.90
C LYS A 56 -9.55 1.95 11.32
N GLU A 57 -8.38 1.37 11.14
CA GLU A 57 -7.11 1.95 11.61
C GLU A 57 -6.46 2.87 10.60
N PHE A 58 -6.64 2.60 9.31
CA PHE A 58 -6.00 3.35 8.23
C PHE A 58 -7.04 3.71 7.16
N PRO A 59 -7.98 4.63 7.48
CA PRO A 59 -9.11 4.91 6.59
C PRO A 59 -8.72 5.52 5.24
N ASN A 60 -7.49 5.99 5.08
CA ASN A 60 -7.02 6.56 3.82
C ASN A 60 -6.49 5.52 2.85
N VAL A 61 -6.34 4.26 3.27
CA VAL A 61 -5.91 3.18 2.37
C VAL A 61 -7.04 2.87 1.38
N HIS A 62 -6.71 2.87 0.10
CA HIS A 62 -7.64 2.46 -0.95
C HIS A 62 -7.63 0.93 -1.05
N ILE A 63 -8.74 0.29 -0.68
CA ILE A 63 -8.86 -1.16 -0.72
C ILE A 63 -9.61 -1.57 -1.96
N ILE A 64 -8.99 -2.42 -2.77
CA ILE A 64 -9.60 -3.00 -3.97
C ILE A 64 -9.91 -4.46 -3.67
N GLN A 65 -11.14 -4.87 -3.88
CA GLN A 65 -11.58 -6.21 -3.55
C GLN A 65 -11.25 -7.18 -4.68
N GLY A 66 -10.46 -8.21 -4.37
CA GLY A 66 -10.20 -9.33 -5.25
C GLY A 66 -11.11 -10.51 -4.93
N ASN A 67 -10.97 -11.59 -5.68
CA ASN A 67 -11.85 -12.76 -5.56
C ASN A 67 -11.18 -13.99 -4.92
N GLY A 68 -9.96 -13.86 -4.43
CA GLY A 68 -9.22 -14.97 -3.82
C GLY A 68 -8.38 -15.78 -4.80
N THR A 69 -8.39 -15.41 -6.08
CA THR A 69 -7.63 -16.14 -7.12
C THR A 69 -6.63 -15.25 -7.85
N LEU A 70 -6.44 -14.03 -7.39
CA LEU A 70 -5.51 -13.11 -8.04
C LEU A 70 -4.06 -13.43 -7.72
N PHE A 71 -3.79 -13.90 -6.52
CA PHE A 71 -2.45 -14.12 -6.01
C PHE A 71 -1.61 -12.84 -6.06
N TRP A 72 -0.31 -12.95 -5.83
CA TRP A 72 0.51 -11.75 -5.71
C TRP A 72 0.60 -10.97 -7.03
N ASN A 73 0.91 -11.64 -8.13
CA ASN A 73 1.13 -10.95 -9.41
C ASN A 73 -0.10 -10.19 -9.91
N ARG A 74 -1.25 -10.87 -9.95
CA ARG A 74 -2.49 -10.24 -10.41
C ARG A 74 -3.00 -9.23 -9.42
N GLY A 75 -2.81 -9.49 -8.12
CA GLY A 75 -3.18 -8.55 -7.07
C GLY A 75 -2.39 -7.26 -7.18
N MET A 76 -1.08 -7.34 -7.41
CA MET A 76 -0.25 -6.15 -7.59
C MET A 76 -0.63 -5.39 -8.86
N TRP A 77 -0.93 -6.10 -9.94
CA TRP A 77 -1.40 -5.46 -11.17
C TRP A 77 -2.73 -4.74 -10.92
N THR A 78 -3.63 -5.35 -10.16
CA THR A 78 -4.93 -4.77 -9.83
C THR A 78 -4.74 -3.47 -9.02
N ALA A 79 -3.86 -3.49 -8.04
CA ALA A 79 -3.55 -2.30 -7.24
C ALA A 79 -2.91 -1.21 -8.11
N TRP A 80 -1.98 -1.58 -8.97
CA TRP A 80 -1.32 -0.64 -9.88
C TRP A 80 -2.33 -0.02 -10.84
N ASN A 81 -3.20 -0.83 -11.41
CA ASN A 81 -4.22 -0.34 -12.33
C ASN A 81 -5.16 0.66 -11.64
N ALA A 82 -5.58 0.36 -10.42
CA ALA A 82 -6.41 1.27 -9.63
C ALA A 82 -5.69 2.59 -9.35
N ALA A 83 -4.41 2.52 -8.98
CA ALA A 83 -3.62 3.72 -8.71
C ALA A 83 -3.45 4.58 -9.97
N SER A 84 -3.12 3.96 -11.09
CA SER A 84 -2.89 4.70 -12.33
C SER A 84 -4.16 5.37 -12.86
N LYS A 85 -5.33 4.83 -12.54
CA LYS A 85 -6.62 5.43 -12.90
C LYS A 85 -7.03 6.54 -11.93
N ALA A 86 -6.56 6.50 -10.70
CA ALA A 86 -6.93 7.49 -9.69
C ALA A 86 -6.26 8.84 -9.96
N ARG A 87 -4.98 8.83 -10.29
CA ARG A 87 -4.20 10.03 -10.60
C ARG A 87 -2.83 9.64 -11.13
N GLU A 88 -2.07 10.64 -11.56
CA GLU A 88 -0.68 10.42 -11.96
C GLU A 88 0.21 10.39 -10.71
N PHE A 89 1.08 9.37 -10.66
CA PHE A 89 2.09 9.25 -9.60
C PHE A 89 3.47 9.29 -10.23
N GLU A 90 4.42 9.91 -9.54
CA GLU A 90 5.80 9.96 -10.00
C GLU A 90 6.51 8.64 -9.79
N TYR A 91 6.11 7.89 -8.75
CA TYR A 91 6.72 6.60 -8.42
C TYR A 91 5.67 5.60 -7.95
N TYR A 92 5.93 4.32 -8.24
CA TYR A 92 5.13 3.20 -7.76
C TYR A 92 6.03 2.29 -6.94
N LEU A 93 5.70 2.11 -5.67
CA LEU A 93 6.47 1.26 -4.75
C LEU A 93 5.69 -0.03 -4.51
N TRP A 94 6.27 -1.16 -4.94
CA TRP A 94 5.69 -2.47 -4.72
C TRP A 94 6.20 -3.02 -3.40
N LEU A 95 5.30 -3.30 -2.49
CA LEU A 95 5.63 -3.68 -1.12
C LEU A 95 4.94 -4.98 -0.75
N ASN A 96 5.66 -5.88 -0.09
CA ASN A 96 5.05 -7.08 0.46
C ASN A 96 4.42 -6.77 1.81
N ASP A 97 3.30 -7.45 2.12
CA ASP A 97 2.55 -7.21 3.35
C ASP A 97 3.26 -7.65 4.62
N ASP A 98 4.35 -8.40 4.49
CA ASP A 98 5.18 -8.84 5.62
C ASP A 98 6.50 -8.07 5.72
N THR A 99 6.65 -7.00 4.96
CA THR A 99 7.86 -6.18 4.98
C THR A 99 7.86 -5.24 6.20
N PHE A 100 8.98 -5.18 6.89
CA PHE A 100 9.19 -4.23 7.97
C PHE A 100 10.02 -3.07 7.44
N THR A 101 9.41 -1.90 7.34
CA THR A 101 10.09 -0.73 6.81
C THR A 101 10.64 0.11 7.93
N TYR A 102 11.84 0.66 7.73
CA TYR A 102 12.42 1.60 8.68
C TYR A 102 11.99 3.03 8.33
N PRO A 103 12.06 3.99 9.29
CA PRO A 103 11.40 5.30 9.11
C PRO A 103 11.88 6.14 7.94
N THR A 104 13.07 5.90 7.42
CA THR A 104 13.63 6.71 6.32
C THR A 104 13.68 5.96 5.00
N MET A 105 12.98 4.82 4.89
CA MET A 105 13.02 3.99 3.69
C MET A 105 12.63 4.76 2.43
N ILE A 106 11.49 5.43 2.44
CA ILE A 106 11.01 6.17 1.26
C ILE A 106 11.96 7.31 0.93
N LYS A 107 12.41 8.03 1.94
CA LYS A 107 13.36 9.13 1.76
C LYS A 107 14.63 8.65 1.07
N GLU A 108 15.17 7.50 1.48
CA GLU A 108 16.39 6.96 0.89
C GLU A 108 16.16 6.45 -0.53
N LEU A 109 15.00 5.85 -0.81
CA LEU A 109 14.68 5.36 -2.15
C LEU A 109 14.56 6.50 -3.16
N LEU A 110 14.15 7.69 -2.72
CA LEU A 110 13.95 8.84 -3.61
C LEU A 110 15.21 9.71 -3.80
N ASN A 111 16.25 9.42 -3.07
CA ASN A 111 17.51 10.18 -3.21
C ASN A 111 18.32 9.73 -4.42
#